data_363922af231a5a530b66630f3a70d89a
#
_entry.id   363922af231a5a530b66630f3a70d89a
#
_cell.length_a   1.000
_cell.length_b   1.000
_cell.length_c   1.000
_cell.angle_alpha   90.00
_cell.angle_beta   90.00
_cell.angle_gamma   90.00
#
_symmetry.space_group_name_H-M   'P 1'
#
loop_
_entity.id
_entity.type
_entity.pdbx_description
1 polymer ?
#
loop_
_entity_poly.entity_id
_entity_poly.type
_entity_poly.pdbx_seq_one_letter_code
_entity_poly.pdbx_strand_id
1 'polypeptide(L)'
;MDLCRKINLKFIIFTNLEDVPIDDKIHDLIPENVLAISAINAVSYGGKVYPAPYGLQRQMHPGDNRKQIIEEILSHEDIEPTNLLYINHSTYTNPKERLGINEIFEGNDWALVNKERVGYDEFLSHIRDHKFMVCPIGIFPSLRS
;
A
#
# COMPACT_ATOMS: atom_id res chain seq x y z
N MET A 1 -21.07 8.56 -7.99
CA MET A 1 -22.24 8.08 -7.20
C MET A 1 -23.58 8.13 -7.96
N ASP A 2 -23.76 9.01 -8.95
CA ASP A 2 -25.03 9.10 -9.70
C ASP A 2 -25.39 7.85 -10.47
N LEU A 3 -24.39 7.12 -11.00
CA LEU A 3 -24.64 5.83 -11.65
C LEU A 3 -25.18 4.80 -10.65
N CYS A 4 -24.65 4.80 -9.42
CA CYS A 4 -25.10 3.87 -8.38
C CYS A 4 -26.57 4.05 -8.02
N ARG A 5 -27.08 5.30 -8.01
CA ARG A 5 -28.49 5.60 -7.74
C ARG A 5 -29.46 5.07 -8.81
N LYS A 6 -28.97 4.84 -10.02
CA LYS A 6 -29.76 4.29 -11.14
C LYS A 6 -29.91 2.77 -11.10
N ILE A 7 -29.12 2.10 -10.24
CA ILE A 7 -29.14 0.65 -10.11
C ILE A 7 -30.24 0.27 -9.12
N ASN A 8 -31.24 -0.46 -9.55
CA ASN A 8 -32.35 -0.91 -8.69
C ASN A 8 -32.04 -2.25 -7.98
N LEU A 9 -30.82 -2.38 -7.46
CA LEU A 9 -30.34 -3.53 -6.71
C LEU A 9 -29.47 -3.04 -5.56
N LYS A 10 -29.40 -3.83 -4.49
CA LYS A 10 -28.41 -3.62 -3.43
C LYS A 10 -27.09 -4.28 -3.82
N PHE A 11 -25.97 -3.57 -3.63
CA PHE A 11 -24.67 -4.06 -4.04
C PHE A 11 -23.55 -3.52 -3.15
N ILE A 12 -22.36 -4.10 -3.29
CA ILE A 12 -21.12 -3.69 -2.63
C ILE A 12 -20.17 -3.14 -3.71
N ILE A 13 -19.46 -2.09 -3.39
CA ILE A 13 -18.43 -1.49 -4.26
C ILE A 13 -17.05 -1.92 -3.74
N PHE A 14 -16.22 -2.45 -4.62
CA PHE A 14 -14.80 -2.62 -4.37
C PHE A 14 -14.03 -1.60 -5.22
N THR A 15 -13.29 -0.69 -4.56
CA THR A 15 -12.41 0.25 -5.26
C THR A 15 -10.99 -0.29 -5.25
N ASN A 16 -10.32 -0.22 -6.39
CA ASN A 16 -8.96 -0.66 -6.57
C ASN A 16 -8.25 0.26 -7.56
N LEU A 17 -6.95 0.47 -7.34
CA LEU A 17 -6.07 1.30 -8.20
C LEU A 17 -6.46 2.78 -8.30
N GLU A 18 -7.33 3.25 -7.42
CA GLU A 18 -7.69 4.66 -7.37
C GLU A 18 -6.75 5.39 -6.39
N ASP A 19 -6.21 6.50 -6.86
CA ASP A 19 -5.38 7.38 -6.03
C ASP A 19 -6.24 8.42 -5.27
N VAL A 20 -7.56 8.43 -5.49
CA VAL A 20 -8.48 9.34 -4.81
C VAL A 20 -8.85 8.77 -3.44
N PRO A 21 -8.60 9.50 -2.35
CA PRO A 21 -8.98 9.05 -1.03
C PRO A 21 -10.50 9.01 -0.85
N ILE A 22 -10.97 7.98 -0.14
CA ILE A 22 -12.36 7.93 0.36
C ILE A 22 -12.35 8.61 1.73
N ASP A 23 -12.82 9.84 1.76
CA ASP A 23 -12.91 10.70 2.94
C ASP A 23 -14.35 10.86 3.45
N ASP A 24 -14.56 11.67 4.50
CA ASP A 24 -15.87 11.92 5.10
C ASP A 24 -16.88 12.51 4.12
N LYS A 25 -16.43 13.29 3.13
CA LYS A 25 -17.31 13.86 2.12
C LYS A 25 -17.95 12.80 1.22
N ILE A 26 -17.29 11.68 1.04
CA ILE A 26 -17.83 10.56 0.28
C ILE A 26 -18.93 9.85 1.06
N HIS A 27 -18.84 9.78 2.39
CA HIS A 27 -19.83 9.08 3.22
C HIS A 27 -21.24 9.62 3.01
N ASP A 28 -21.41 10.92 2.96
CA ASP A 28 -22.70 11.59 2.76
C ASP A 28 -23.28 11.39 1.36
N LEU A 29 -22.43 11.01 0.41
CA LEU A 29 -22.81 10.80 -0.98
C LEU A 29 -23.18 9.33 -1.29
N ILE A 30 -22.95 8.40 -0.35
CA ILE A 30 -23.20 6.98 -0.57
C ILE A 30 -24.70 6.71 -0.63
N PRO A 31 -25.25 6.21 -1.77
CA PRO A 31 -26.66 5.91 -1.89
C PRO A 31 -27.09 4.75 -0.97
N GLU A 32 -28.39 4.71 -0.65
CA GLU A 32 -28.94 3.67 0.23
C GLU A 32 -28.77 2.25 -0.32
N ASN A 33 -28.85 2.08 -1.62
CA ASN A 33 -28.68 0.80 -2.30
C ASN A 33 -27.24 0.30 -2.34
N VAL A 34 -26.25 1.13 -1.98
CA VAL A 34 -24.88 0.67 -1.71
C VAL A 34 -24.81 0.17 -0.26
N LEU A 35 -24.57 -1.12 -0.09
CA LEU A 35 -24.48 -1.75 1.22
C LEU A 35 -23.14 -1.50 1.91
N ALA A 36 -22.06 -1.53 1.13
CA ALA A 36 -20.70 -1.30 1.61
C ALA A 36 -19.78 -0.82 0.48
N ILE A 37 -18.73 -0.10 0.84
CA ILE A 37 -17.60 0.24 -0.02
C ILE A 37 -16.34 -0.33 0.65
N SER A 38 -15.65 -1.23 -0.03
CA SER A 38 -14.34 -1.72 0.39
C SER A 38 -13.27 -1.02 -0.44
N ALA A 39 -12.42 -0.23 0.21
CA ALA A 39 -11.49 0.68 -0.47
C ALA A 39 -10.08 0.59 0.08
N ILE A 40 -9.09 0.55 -0.81
CA ILE A 40 -7.66 0.58 -0.44
C ILE A 40 -7.20 1.96 0.04
N ASN A 41 -7.86 3.03 -0.41
CA ASN A 41 -7.56 4.43 -0.06
C ASN A 41 -8.59 5.02 0.91
N ALA A 42 -9.16 4.22 1.79
CA ALA A 42 -10.04 4.71 2.84
C ALA A 42 -9.22 5.49 3.88
N VAL A 43 -9.34 6.82 3.89
CA VAL A 43 -8.74 7.70 4.92
C VAL A 43 -9.72 8.00 6.04
N SER A 44 -11.01 7.83 5.78
CA SER A 44 -12.09 7.81 6.76
C SER A 44 -12.87 6.52 6.59
N TYR A 45 -13.12 5.84 7.70
CA TYR A 45 -13.81 4.55 7.72
C TYR A 45 -14.88 4.54 8.80
N GLY A 46 -15.87 3.68 8.60
CA GLY A 46 -17.07 3.59 9.42
C GLY A 46 -18.32 3.64 8.56
N GLY A 47 -19.49 3.48 9.18
CA GLY A 47 -20.74 3.39 8.43
C GLY A 47 -20.69 2.31 7.36
N LYS A 48 -20.65 2.70 6.09
CA LYS A 48 -20.57 1.79 4.95
C LYS A 48 -19.17 1.64 4.34
N VAL A 49 -18.16 2.35 4.86
CA VAL A 49 -16.78 2.33 4.29
C VAL A 49 -15.87 1.47 5.14
N TYR A 50 -15.21 0.53 4.50
CA TYR A 50 -14.29 -0.43 5.09
C TYR A 50 -12.93 -0.35 4.39
N PRO A 51 -11.82 -0.27 5.13
CA PRO A 51 -10.50 -0.34 4.54
C PRO A 51 -10.27 -1.73 3.92
N ALA A 52 -9.67 -1.75 2.75
CA ALA A 52 -9.21 -2.97 2.09
C ALA A 52 -7.68 -2.99 2.05
N PRO A 53 -7.05 -4.15 2.25
CA PRO A 53 -5.61 -4.27 2.04
C PRO A 53 -5.29 -4.10 0.55
N TYR A 54 -4.12 -3.55 0.24
CA TYR A 54 -3.62 -3.46 -1.15
C TYR A 54 -3.52 -4.82 -1.83
N GLY A 55 -3.33 -5.87 -1.05
CA GLY A 55 -3.07 -7.20 -1.58
C GLY A 55 -1.71 -7.27 -2.28
N LEU A 56 -1.53 -8.29 -3.11
CA LEU A 56 -0.33 -8.42 -3.92
C LEU A 56 -0.35 -7.39 -5.05
N GLN A 57 0.76 -6.69 -5.23
CA GLN A 57 0.93 -5.70 -6.28
C GLN A 57 0.60 -6.32 -7.65
N ARG A 58 -0.14 -5.57 -8.47
CA ARG A 58 -0.37 -5.97 -9.86
C ARG A 58 0.97 -5.99 -10.58
N GLN A 59 1.17 -7.07 -11.32
CA GLN A 59 2.33 -7.31 -12.15
C GLN A 59 2.81 -6.04 -12.87
N MET A 60 4.04 -5.64 -12.61
CA MET A 60 4.68 -4.51 -13.27
C MET A 60 5.70 -4.95 -14.33
N HIS A 61 6.03 -6.24 -14.39
CA HIS A 61 7.01 -6.79 -15.33
C HIS A 61 6.42 -7.97 -16.14
N PRO A 62 6.72 -8.05 -17.44
CA PRO A 62 6.39 -9.23 -18.23
C PRO A 62 7.07 -10.46 -17.63
N GLY A 63 6.30 -11.48 -17.29
CA GLY A 63 6.82 -12.73 -16.71
C GLY A 63 6.57 -12.93 -15.23
N ASP A 64 6.15 -11.90 -14.49
CA ASP A 64 5.78 -12.08 -13.08
C ASP A 64 4.61 -13.05 -12.94
N ASN A 65 4.84 -14.13 -12.25
CA ASN A 65 3.81 -15.13 -11.97
C ASN A 65 3.37 -14.98 -10.50
N ARG A 66 2.22 -14.34 -10.26
CA ARG A 66 1.67 -14.16 -8.90
C ARG A 66 1.51 -15.46 -8.15
N LYS A 67 1.15 -16.52 -8.86
CA LYS A 67 1.02 -17.85 -8.26
C LYS A 67 2.37 -18.32 -7.74
N GLN A 68 3.43 -18.15 -8.52
CA GLN A 68 4.78 -18.49 -8.10
C GLN A 68 5.25 -17.67 -6.90
N ILE A 69 4.97 -16.37 -6.88
CA ILE A 69 5.29 -15.48 -5.74
C ILE A 69 4.55 -15.95 -4.48
N ILE A 70 3.27 -16.28 -4.59
CA ILE A 70 2.48 -16.82 -3.46
C ILE A 70 3.05 -18.16 -3.01
N GLU A 71 3.36 -19.07 -3.92
CA GLU A 71 3.94 -20.38 -3.63
C GLU A 71 5.31 -20.22 -2.97
N GLU A 72 6.12 -19.29 -3.43
CA GLU A 72 7.40 -18.91 -2.82
C GLU A 72 7.23 -18.39 -1.39
N ILE A 73 6.32 -17.43 -1.18
CA ILE A 73 6.01 -16.89 0.15
C ILE A 73 5.55 -18.01 1.10
N LEU A 74 4.67 -18.90 0.62
CA LEU A 74 4.10 -19.99 1.42
C LEU A 74 5.09 -21.16 1.65
N SER A 75 6.08 -21.32 0.78
CA SER A 75 7.09 -22.39 0.88
C SER A 75 8.28 -22.01 1.76
N HIS A 76 8.44 -20.74 2.10
CA HIS A 76 9.51 -20.33 2.99
C HIS A 76 9.20 -20.79 4.42
N GLU A 77 10.15 -21.50 5.01
CA GLU A 77 10.16 -21.75 6.45
C GLU A 77 10.19 -20.41 7.21
N ASP A 78 9.57 -20.36 8.38
CA ASP A 78 9.63 -19.20 9.27
C ASP A 78 11.09 -18.95 9.68
N ILE A 79 11.78 -18.12 8.93
CA ILE A 79 13.13 -17.68 9.25
C ILE A 79 13.01 -16.48 10.20
N GLU A 80 13.58 -16.62 11.38
CA GLU A 80 13.63 -15.50 12.34
C GLU A 80 14.49 -14.38 11.77
N PRO A 81 13.94 -13.17 11.55
CA PRO A 81 14.69 -12.05 11.01
C PRO A 81 15.85 -11.65 11.94
N THR A 82 17.06 -11.56 11.40
CA THR A 82 18.26 -11.22 12.18
C THR A 82 18.50 -9.72 12.31
N ASN A 83 18.01 -8.94 11.34
CA ASN A 83 18.18 -7.48 11.29
C ASN A 83 16.94 -6.77 11.82
N LEU A 84 17.10 -5.52 12.26
CA LEU A 84 16.00 -4.80 12.88
C LEU A 84 15.17 -4.02 11.85
N LEU A 85 15.77 -3.11 11.10
CA LEU A 85 15.04 -2.13 10.30
C LEU A 85 15.54 -2.05 8.87
N TYR A 86 14.62 -2.10 7.92
CA TYR A 86 14.86 -1.87 6.50
C TYR A 86 14.18 -0.60 6.01
N ILE A 87 14.91 0.20 5.26
CA ILE A 87 14.43 1.44 4.64
C ILE A 87 14.81 1.44 3.16
N ASN A 88 13.79 1.38 2.29
CA ASN A 88 13.94 1.52 0.85
C ASN A 88 12.69 2.17 0.28
N HIS A 89 12.79 3.46 -0.02
CA HIS A 89 11.71 4.20 -0.64
C HIS A 89 12.24 5.30 -1.54
N SER A 90 11.47 5.63 -2.55
CA SER A 90 11.80 6.75 -3.44
C SER A 90 11.52 8.08 -2.76
N THR A 91 12.55 8.89 -2.54
CA THR A 91 12.42 10.19 -1.88
C THR A 91 11.70 11.24 -2.74
N TYR A 92 11.77 11.12 -4.07
CA TYR A 92 11.15 12.09 -4.98
C TYR A 92 9.62 12.02 -5.03
N THR A 93 9.02 10.92 -4.57
CA THR A 93 7.56 10.76 -4.60
C THR A 93 6.83 11.56 -3.53
N ASN A 94 7.50 11.88 -2.41
CA ASN A 94 7.04 12.78 -1.37
C ASN A 94 8.25 13.33 -0.61
N PRO A 95 9.01 14.29 -1.18
CA PRO A 95 10.26 14.75 -0.59
C PRO A 95 10.10 15.29 0.83
N LYS A 96 8.99 15.98 1.10
CA LYS A 96 8.74 16.59 2.40
C LYS A 96 8.75 15.57 3.54
N GLU A 97 8.15 14.41 3.33
CA GLU A 97 8.02 13.36 4.35
C GLU A 97 9.20 12.36 4.33
N ARG A 98 9.82 12.17 3.15
CA ARG A 98 10.73 11.06 2.92
C ARG A 98 12.22 11.41 3.00
N LEU A 99 12.61 12.67 2.71
CA LEU A 99 14.04 13.04 2.73
C LEU A 99 14.64 12.87 4.13
N GLY A 100 13.99 13.39 5.16
CA GLY A 100 14.50 13.34 6.53
C GLY A 100 14.57 11.92 7.13
N ILE A 101 13.80 10.96 6.60
CA ILE A 101 13.79 9.59 7.14
C ILE A 101 15.14 8.92 6.93
N ASN A 102 15.70 9.01 5.74
CA ASN A 102 17.01 8.40 5.46
C ASN A 102 18.11 8.98 6.35
N GLU A 103 18.10 10.30 6.56
CA GLU A 103 19.10 10.99 7.37
C GLU A 103 19.02 10.60 8.87
N ILE A 104 17.80 10.36 9.38
CA ILE A 104 17.59 9.94 10.77
C ILE A 104 18.19 8.55 11.05
N PHE A 105 18.08 7.65 10.09
CA PHE A 105 18.45 6.24 10.29
C PHE A 105 19.81 5.86 9.71
N GLU A 106 20.38 6.70 8.84
CA GLU A 106 21.68 6.47 8.21
C GLU A 106 22.80 6.40 9.27
N GLY A 107 23.70 5.45 9.09
CA GLY A 107 24.84 5.25 10.00
C GLY A 107 24.52 4.47 11.26
N ASN A 108 23.28 4.03 11.47
CA ASN A 108 22.95 3.10 12.53
C ASN A 108 23.20 1.66 12.07
N ASP A 109 23.93 0.90 12.84
CA ASP A 109 24.29 -0.50 12.54
C ASP A 109 23.10 -1.48 12.61
N TRP A 110 21.98 -1.06 13.19
CA TRP A 110 20.73 -1.81 13.26
C TRP A 110 19.72 -1.45 12.14
N ALA A 111 20.06 -0.50 11.25
CA ALA A 111 19.19 -0.05 10.16
C ALA A 111 19.91 -0.17 8.81
N LEU A 112 19.31 -0.85 7.85
CA LEU A 112 19.74 -0.86 6.46
C LEU A 112 18.99 0.21 5.67
N VAL A 113 19.68 1.25 5.24
CA VAL A 113 19.13 2.35 4.44
C VAL A 113 19.60 2.21 3.00
N ASN A 114 18.72 1.76 2.11
CA ASN A 114 18.98 1.72 0.68
C ASN A 114 18.41 2.97 0.02
N LYS A 115 19.29 3.87 -0.44
CA LYS A 115 18.91 5.12 -1.11
C LYS A 115 18.55 4.92 -2.58
N GLU A 116 19.05 3.86 -3.18
CA GLU A 116 18.79 3.51 -4.56
C GLU A 116 17.73 2.44 -4.68
N ARG A 117 17.14 2.36 -5.86
CA ARG A 117 16.16 1.31 -6.15
C ARG A 117 16.88 -0.02 -6.31
N VAL A 118 16.52 -0.98 -5.51
CA VAL A 118 16.98 -2.37 -5.61
C VAL A 118 16.06 -3.20 -6.52
N GLY A 119 16.56 -4.32 -7.01
CA GLY A 119 15.77 -5.31 -7.72
C GLY A 119 14.67 -5.92 -6.85
N TYR A 120 13.63 -6.49 -7.47
CA TYR A 120 12.49 -7.02 -6.73
C TYR A 120 12.88 -8.18 -5.82
N ASP A 121 13.70 -9.11 -6.29
CA ASP A 121 14.14 -10.26 -5.49
C ASP A 121 15.02 -9.84 -4.32
N GLU A 122 15.89 -8.86 -4.53
CA GLU A 122 16.71 -8.27 -3.48
C GLU A 122 15.85 -7.54 -2.44
N PHE A 123 14.82 -6.82 -2.89
CA PHE A 123 13.84 -6.15 -2.01
C PHE A 123 13.10 -7.16 -1.13
N LEU A 124 12.64 -8.28 -1.71
CA LEU A 124 11.96 -9.33 -0.95
C LEU A 124 12.91 -10.01 0.05
N SER A 125 14.17 -10.24 -0.33
CA SER A 125 15.19 -10.77 0.59
C SER A 125 15.38 -9.86 1.80
N HIS A 126 15.52 -8.54 1.56
CA HIS A 126 15.65 -7.60 2.66
C HIS A 126 14.42 -7.54 3.55
N ILE A 127 13.19 -7.58 2.98
CA ILE A 127 11.97 -7.64 3.80
C ILE A 127 11.97 -8.86 4.72
N ARG A 128 12.38 -10.01 4.21
CA ARG A 128 12.42 -11.26 4.98
C ARG A 128 13.46 -11.23 6.09
N ASP A 129 14.60 -10.58 5.85
CA ASP A 129 15.74 -10.57 6.76
C ASP A 129 15.61 -9.52 7.88
N HIS A 130 14.58 -8.64 7.81
CA HIS A 130 14.38 -7.55 8.76
C HIS A 130 13.05 -7.65 9.49
N LYS A 131 13.04 -7.31 10.78
CA LYS A 131 11.83 -7.32 11.63
C LYS A 131 10.82 -6.23 11.26
N PHE A 132 11.30 -5.09 10.79
CA PHE A 132 10.49 -3.92 10.46
C PHE A 132 10.93 -3.31 9.14
N MET A 133 9.96 -2.73 8.44
CA MET A 133 10.19 -1.89 7.26
C MET A 133 9.51 -0.54 7.43
N VAL A 134 10.23 0.55 7.13
CA VAL A 134 9.64 1.89 7.11
C VAL A 134 8.91 2.11 5.79
N CYS A 135 7.60 2.38 5.88
CA CYS A 135 6.73 2.66 4.74
C CYS A 135 6.16 4.09 4.84
N PRO A 136 6.95 5.13 4.51
CA PRO A 136 6.47 6.50 4.60
C PRO A 136 5.44 6.79 3.52
N ILE A 137 4.55 7.74 3.81
CA ILE A 137 3.49 8.16 2.90
C ILE A 137 4.06 8.54 1.53
N GLY A 138 3.48 7.97 0.48
CA GLY A 138 3.81 8.26 -0.91
C GLY A 138 3.12 9.53 -1.46
N ILE A 139 2.95 9.58 -2.77
CA ILE A 139 2.17 10.65 -3.42
C ILE A 139 0.69 10.38 -3.16
N PHE A 140 0.01 11.38 -2.58
CA PHE A 140 -1.44 11.49 -2.71
C PHE A 140 -1.72 12.38 -3.94
N PRO A 141 -2.42 11.90 -4.96
CA PRO A 141 -2.71 12.66 -6.18
C PRO A 141 -3.53 13.91 -5.95
N SER A 142 -4.20 14.02 -4.80
CA SER A 142 -5.07 15.16 -4.43
C SER A 142 -4.32 16.48 -4.16
N LEU A 143 -3.00 16.53 -4.24
CA LEU A 143 -2.22 17.74 -4.04
C LEU A 143 -1.70 18.39 -5.34
N ARG A 144 -2.26 18.02 -6.48
CA ARG A 144 -2.09 18.81 -7.71
C ARG A 144 -3.20 19.86 -7.77
N SER A 145 -3.00 20.95 -7.03
CA SER A 145 -3.71 22.20 -7.28
C SER A 145 -3.05 22.97 -8.42
#